data_e85f32bcd6d2baefa773b21ff77816a4
#
_entry.id   e85f32bcd6d2baefa773b21ff77816a4
#
_cell.length_a   1.000
_cell.length_b   1.000
_cell.length_c   1.000
_cell.angle_alpha   90.00
_cell.angle_beta   90.00
_cell.angle_gamma   90.00
#
_symmetry.space_group_name_H-M   'P 1'
#
loop_
_entity.id
_entity.type
_entity.pdbx_description
1 polymer ?
#
loop_
_entity_poly.entity_id
_entity_poly.type
_entity_poly.pdbx_seq_one_letter_code
_entity_poly.pdbx_strand_id
1 'polypeptide(L)'
;MNFRNFVRGAAFFGCVLATQPVVAAAVAADPVMGAAEFAGEVLYLQSGAPGMVLVIVRNGQSQVYGFGETAKGSGKVPDGKSLFRLNSITKVFVGEVAAALAADGKLRLTDPLQRFAGSVKVPVSGERPITLLDLATHSAAMPREMDGAPNGVNPRAWPTRADRWKWLPNQKLPWAPGSIASYSNIGFDFLADAAETAAGMPYSDLLKARITAPLGMVDTGLTPTTDQSARLMEGSGLGGVFPCDDTRATAGSGGLYGTGDDMGRWLVSELADPQGALGISHAVYRPRQALQAAIGFDEGAPMSGLSLGWLSVASDGIKPMLLTKTGAGLGFMSYVAMAPGRDVAVLVVVNRADFAMFGDITKTVNGMIASLAIR
;
A
#
# COMPACT_ATOMS: atom_id res chain seq x y z
N MET A 1 -43.25 70.63 -53.39
CA MET A 1 -43.61 70.13 -52.06
C MET A 1 -42.38 69.29 -51.52
N ASN A 2 -41.67 69.93 -50.56
CA ASN A 2 -40.35 69.47 -50.05
C ASN A 2 -40.55 68.47 -48.94
N PHE A 3 -39.84 67.32 -49.02
CA PHE A 3 -39.63 66.40 -47.88
C PHE A 3 -38.12 66.40 -47.58
N ARG A 4 -37.73 66.84 -46.38
CA ARG A 4 -36.39 66.84 -45.80
C ARG A 4 -36.14 65.50 -45.15
N ASN A 5 -35.03 64.80 -45.54
CA ASN A 5 -34.53 63.60 -44.87
C ASN A 5 -33.75 64.04 -43.62
N PHE A 6 -34.11 63.43 -42.48
CA PHE A 6 -33.34 63.42 -41.22
C PHE A 6 -32.50 62.19 -41.12
N VAL A 7 -31.17 62.37 -41.19
CA VAL A 7 -30.23 61.30 -40.88
C VAL A 7 -29.91 61.34 -39.39
N ARG A 8 -30.23 60.27 -38.65
CA ARG A 8 -29.82 60.10 -37.25
C ARG A 8 -28.49 59.29 -37.22
N GLY A 9 -27.42 59.96 -36.78
CA GLY A 9 -26.14 59.33 -36.48
C GLY A 9 -26.22 58.53 -35.17
N ALA A 10 -25.91 57.26 -35.20
CA ALA A 10 -25.72 56.41 -34.02
C ALA A 10 -24.22 56.41 -33.63
N ALA A 11 -23.90 56.95 -32.48
CA ALA A 11 -22.56 56.89 -31.90
C ALA A 11 -22.38 55.53 -31.21
N PHE A 12 -21.47 54.70 -31.71
CA PHE A 12 -21.02 53.48 -31.02
C PHE A 12 -19.98 53.86 -29.96
N PHE A 13 -20.32 53.71 -28.69
CA PHE A 13 -19.37 53.72 -27.58
C PHE A 13 -18.72 52.31 -27.49
N GLY A 14 -17.49 52.18 -27.95
CA GLY A 14 -16.67 50.98 -27.77
C GLY A 14 -16.18 50.91 -26.32
N CYS A 15 -16.72 49.94 -25.54
CA CYS A 15 -16.21 49.64 -24.22
C CYS A 15 -14.94 48.79 -24.36
N VAL A 16 -13.77 49.39 -24.16
CA VAL A 16 -12.48 48.64 -24.07
C VAL A 16 -12.42 48.00 -22.70
N LEU A 17 -12.71 46.70 -22.63
CA LEU A 17 -12.44 45.85 -21.45
C LEU A 17 -10.93 45.67 -21.34
N ALA A 18 -10.29 46.39 -20.44
CA ALA A 18 -8.91 46.13 -20.04
C ALA A 18 -8.85 44.82 -19.26
N THR A 19 -8.36 43.74 -19.90
CA THR A 19 -8.03 42.48 -19.21
C THR A 19 -6.77 42.73 -18.36
N GLN A 20 -6.96 42.85 -17.05
CA GLN A 20 -5.82 42.81 -16.14
C GLN A 20 -5.22 41.39 -16.13
N PRO A 21 -3.88 41.23 -16.22
CA PRO A 21 -3.25 39.93 -16.05
C PRO A 21 -3.51 39.48 -14.62
N VAL A 22 -4.16 38.32 -14.46
CA VAL A 22 -4.20 37.60 -13.20
C VAL A 22 -2.78 37.10 -12.94
N VAL A 23 -2.04 37.84 -12.12
CA VAL A 23 -0.78 37.36 -11.56
C VAL A 23 -1.16 36.20 -10.64
N ALA A 24 -0.94 34.96 -11.11
CA ALA A 24 -1.02 33.79 -10.24
C ALA A 24 0.01 34.02 -9.12
N ALA A 25 -0.49 34.22 -7.90
CA ALA A 25 0.38 34.27 -6.73
C ALA A 25 1.12 32.92 -6.69
N ALA A 26 2.45 32.95 -6.77
CA ALA A 26 3.26 31.78 -6.51
C ALA A 26 2.88 31.28 -5.12
N VAL A 27 2.30 30.06 -5.04
CA VAL A 27 2.03 29.42 -3.75
C VAL A 27 3.40 29.31 -3.07
N ALA A 28 3.57 29.99 -1.94
CA ALA A 28 4.80 29.92 -1.17
C ALA A 28 5.08 28.44 -0.87
N ALA A 29 6.27 27.95 -1.22
CA ALA A 29 6.66 26.57 -0.95
C ALA A 29 6.47 26.29 0.55
N ASP A 30 5.75 25.22 0.90
CA ASP A 30 5.54 24.83 2.29
C ASP A 30 6.91 24.41 2.90
N PRO A 31 7.47 25.17 3.87
CA PRO A 31 8.80 24.87 4.42
C PRO A 31 8.88 23.48 5.05
N VAL A 32 7.76 22.96 5.52
CA VAL A 32 7.69 21.63 6.15
C VAL A 32 7.81 20.54 5.09
N MET A 33 7.22 20.76 3.91
CA MET A 33 7.39 19.85 2.77
C MET A 33 8.84 19.86 2.27
N GLY A 34 9.49 21.01 2.18
CA GLY A 34 10.91 21.12 1.82
C GLY A 34 11.83 20.43 2.83
N ALA A 35 11.54 20.52 4.13
CA ALA A 35 12.30 19.80 5.15
C ALA A 35 12.12 18.27 5.03
N ALA A 36 10.92 17.80 4.69
CA ALA A 36 10.65 16.38 4.48
C ALA A 36 11.33 15.86 3.21
N GLU A 37 11.34 16.63 2.12
CA GLU A 37 12.10 16.33 0.90
C GLU A 37 13.60 16.18 1.20
N PHE A 38 14.18 17.16 1.91
CA PHE A 38 15.58 17.11 2.33
C PHE A 38 15.91 15.88 3.20
N ALA A 39 15.02 15.53 4.15
CA ALA A 39 15.17 14.31 4.94
C ALA A 39 15.12 13.05 4.05
N GLY A 40 14.33 13.06 2.98
CA GLY A 40 14.30 12.02 1.95
C GLY A 40 15.62 11.92 1.19
N GLU A 41 16.20 13.04 0.79
CA GLU A 41 17.51 13.06 0.13
C GLU A 41 18.62 12.49 1.02
N VAL A 42 18.65 12.87 2.30
CA VAL A 42 19.57 12.30 3.29
C VAL A 42 19.39 10.79 3.43
N LEU A 43 18.15 10.33 3.53
CA LEU A 43 17.83 8.90 3.59
C LEU A 43 18.31 8.17 2.33
N TYR A 44 18.09 8.74 1.14
CA TYR A 44 18.59 8.18 -0.12
C TYR A 44 20.10 8.00 -0.08
N LEU A 45 20.86 9.04 0.29
CA LEU A 45 22.32 8.99 0.38
C LEU A 45 22.81 7.93 1.38
N GLN A 46 22.13 7.78 2.50
CA GLN A 46 22.46 6.77 3.52
C GLN A 46 22.12 5.35 3.07
N SER A 47 21.07 5.20 2.25
CA SER A 47 20.56 3.90 1.81
C SER A 47 21.55 3.13 0.91
N GLY A 48 22.41 3.84 0.18
CA GLY A 48 23.26 3.25 -0.85
C GLY A 48 22.46 2.51 -1.96
N ALA A 49 21.15 2.75 -2.06
CA ALA A 49 20.33 2.22 -3.14
C ALA A 49 20.63 2.96 -4.45
N PRO A 50 20.54 2.29 -5.62
CA PRO A 50 20.65 2.98 -6.90
C PRO A 50 19.61 4.08 -7.06
N GLY A 51 18.38 3.88 -6.61
CA GLY A 51 17.31 4.86 -6.68
C GLY A 51 16.27 4.70 -5.59
N MET A 52 15.52 5.80 -5.38
CA MET A 52 14.46 5.87 -4.39
C MET A 52 13.29 6.70 -4.91
N VAL A 53 12.08 6.28 -4.58
CA VAL A 53 10.84 7.07 -4.70
C VAL A 53 10.32 7.39 -3.31
N LEU A 54 10.03 8.67 -3.07
CA LEU A 54 9.41 9.18 -1.85
C LEU A 54 8.06 9.81 -2.22
N VAL A 55 7.00 9.35 -1.55
CA VAL A 55 5.65 9.94 -1.67
C VAL A 55 5.29 10.56 -0.34
N ILE A 56 4.90 11.82 -0.33
CA ILE A 56 4.43 12.54 0.85
C ILE A 56 3.00 13.00 0.59
N VAL A 57 2.11 12.70 1.55
CA VAL A 57 0.75 13.21 1.56
C VAL A 57 0.56 14.09 2.78
N ARG A 58 0.03 15.29 2.58
CA ARG A 58 -0.33 16.23 3.63
C ARG A 58 -1.52 17.07 3.19
N ASN A 59 -2.52 17.21 4.05
CA ASN A 59 -3.71 18.03 3.80
C ASN A 59 -4.40 17.69 2.46
N GLY A 60 -4.58 16.39 2.19
CA GLY A 60 -5.25 15.88 0.98
C GLY A 60 -4.45 16.02 -0.32
N GLN A 61 -3.20 16.48 -0.27
CA GLN A 61 -2.33 16.63 -1.44
C GLN A 61 -1.15 15.67 -1.38
N SER A 62 -0.81 15.02 -2.51
CA SER A 62 0.35 14.16 -2.64
C SER A 62 1.44 14.82 -3.47
N GLN A 63 2.70 14.62 -3.07
CA GLN A 63 3.89 14.96 -3.83
C GLN A 63 4.80 13.75 -3.94
N VAL A 64 5.43 13.59 -5.10
CA VAL A 64 6.32 12.48 -5.40
C VAL A 64 7.71 13.03 -5.74
N TYR A 65 8.73 12.50 -5.07
CA TYR A 65 10.13 12.84 -5.28
C TYR A 65 10.90 11.58 -5.70
N GLY A 66 11.78 11.74 -6.69
CA GLY A 66 12.68 10.69 -7.14
C GLY A 66 14.13 11.06 -6.86
N PHE A 67 14.92 10.10 -6.40
CA PHE A 67 16.33 10.26 -6.10
C PHE A 67 17.14 9.16 -6.79
N GLY A 68 18.36 9.49 -7.23
CA GLY A 68 19.26 8.55 -7.89
C GLY A 68 18.76 8.09 -9.25
N GLU A 69 18.83 6.78 -9.52
CA GLU A 69 18.58 6.21 -10.85
C GLU A 69 17.59 5.04 -10.82
N THR A 70 16.77 4.91 -11.85
CA THR A 70 15.84 3.77 -12.01
C THR A 70 16.57 2.43 -12.14
N ALA A 71 17.77 2.45 -12.73
CA ALA A 71 18.73 1.34 -12.79
C ALA A 71 20.12 1.93 -12.67
N LYS A 72 21.04 1.22 -12.04
CA LYS A 72 22.41 1.69 -11.82
C LYS A 72 23.11 2.02 -13.15
N GLY A 73 23.56 3.26 -13.30
CA GLY A 73 24.24 3.75 -14.50
C GLY A 73 23.30 4.13 -15.67
N SER A 74 21.98 4.17 -15.42
CA SER A 74 21.00 4.55 -16.46
C SER A 74 20.93 6.05 -16.73
N GLY A 75 21.38 6.89 -15.79
CA GLY A 75 21.19 8.35 -15.83
C GLY A 75 19.74 8.80 -15.72
N LYS A 76 18.77 7.87 -15.51
CA LYS A 76 17.35 8.16 -15.46
C LYS A 76 16.87 8.25 -14.02
N VAL A 77 16.50 9.45 -13.57
CA VAL A 77 15.95 9.67 -12.23
C VAL A 77 14.54 9.06 -12.14
N PRO A 78 14.21 8.35 -11.04
CA PRO A 78 12.83 7.91 -10.79
C PRO A 78 11.85 9.08 -10.72
N ASP A 79 10.63 8.84 -11.13
CA ASP A 79 9.53 9.81 -11.11
C ASP A 79 8.23 9.17 -10.61
N GLY A 80 7.14 9.95 -10.62
CA GLY A 80 5.82 9.47 -10.21
C GLY A 80 5.27 8.31 -11.05
N LYS A 81 5.81 8.06 -12.25
CA LYS A 81 5.40 6.99 -13.18
C LYS A 81 6.35 5.80 -13.18
N SER A 82 7.46 5.88 -12.47
CA SER A 82 8.39 4.77 -12.31
C SER A 82 7.70 3.61 -11.57
N LEU A 83 7.69 2.43 -12.21
CA LEU A 83 7.05 1.25 -11.64
C LEU A 83 7.98 0.58 -10.62
N PHE A 84 7.43 0.06 -9.54
CA PHE A 84 8.17 -0.68 -8.53
C PHE A 84 7.32 -1.78 -7.90
N ARG A 85 7.96 -2.69 -7.16
CA ARG A 85 7.28 -3.74 -6.41
C ARG A 85 6.93 -3.22 -5.02
N LEU A 86 5.66 -3.37 -4.64
CA LEU A 86 5.16 -3.01 -3.31
C LEU A 86 5.48 -4.07 -2.25
N ASN A 87 5.74 -5.31 -2.70
CA ASN A 87 5.96 -6.44 -1.81
C ASN A 87 4.85 -6.53 -0.75
N SER A 88 5.19 -6.67 0.52
CA SER A 88 4.19 -6.90 1.58
C SER A 88 3.26 -5.72 1.88
N ILE A 89 3.42 -4.54 1.26
CA ILE A 89 2.36 -3.51 1.29
C ILE A 89 1.09 -4.04 0.60
N THR A 90 1.20 -5.00 -0.33
CA THR A 90 0.08 -5.75 -0.92
C THR A 90 -0.95 -6.22 0.11
N LYS A 91 -0.50 -6.62 1.30
CA LYS A 91 -1.37 -7.15 2.35
C LYS A 91 -2.41 -6.15 2.84
N VAL A 92 -2.07 -4.88 2.82
CA VAL A 92 -3.01 -3.81 3.18
C VAL A 92 -4.15 -3.74 2.17
N PHE A 93 -3.85 -3.80 0.88
CA PHE A 93 -4.86 -3.83 -0.18
C PHE A 93 -5.80 -5.03 -0.05
N VAL A 94 -5.29 -6.20 0.35
CA VAL A 94 -6.15 -7.37 0.63
C VAL A 94 -7.03 -7.14 1.85
N GLY A 95 -6.48 -6.52 2.90
CA GLY A 95 -7.22 -6.11 4.09
C GLY A 95 -8.35 -5.14 3.75
N GLU A 96 -8.07 -4.14 2.91
CA GLU A 96 -9.04 -3.15 2.44
C GLU A 96 -10.14 -3.79 1.57
N VAL A 97 -9.77 -4.69 0.65
CA VAL A 97 -10.75 -5.47 -0.14
C VAL A 97 -11.65 -6.30 0.77
N ALA A 98 -11.09 -6.98 1.78
CA ALA A 98 -11.86 -7.76 2.74
C ALA A 98 -12.79 -6.84 3.57
N ALA A 99 -12.32 -5.66 3.97
CA ALA A 99 -13.13 -4.65 4.65
C ALA A 99 -14.30 -4.15 3.79
N ALA A 100 -14.04 -3.89 2.49
CA ALA A 100 -15.08 -3.47 1.54
C ALA A 100 -16.16 -4.56 1.36
N LEU A 101 -15.75 -5.82 1.23
CA LEU A 101 -16.68 -6.96 1.15
C LEU A 101 -17.47 -7.15 2.46
N ALA A 102 -16.85 -6.86 3.61
CA ALA A 102 -17.54 -6.91 4.90
C ALA A 102 -18.57 -5.79 5.03
N ALA A 103 -18.24 -4.57 4.59
CA ALA A 103 -19.15 -3.44 4.55
C ALA A 103 -20.37 -3.72 3.64
N ASP A 104 -20.15 -4.41 2.51
CA ASP A 104 -21.21 -4.85 1.59
C ASP A 104 -22.01 -6.07 2.11
N GLY A 105 -21.65 -6.65 3.25
CA GLY A 105 -22.30 -7.86 3.81
C GLY A 105 -22.02 -9.16 3.03
N LYS A 106 -21.04 -9.17 2.11
CA LYS A 106 -20.67 -10.35 1.32
C LYS A 106 -19.90 -11.39 2.12
N LEU A 107 -19.15 -10.94 3.13
CA LEU A 107 -18.47 -11.78 4.11
C LEU A 107 -18.52 -11.11 5.48
N ARG A 108 -18.12 -11.85 6.53
CA ARG A 108 -17.81 -11.31 7.85
C ARG A 108 -16.36 -11.63 8.17
N LEU A 109 -15.65 -10.73 8.81
CA LEU A 109 -14.27 -10.99 9.25
C LEU A 109 -14.19 -12.19 10.20
N THR A 110 -15.28 -12.50 10.92
CA THR A 110 -15.41 -13.66 11.81
C THR A 110 -15.83 -14.95 11.08
N ASP A 111 -16.11 -14.91 9.78
CA ASP A 111 -16.42 -16.12 9.02
C ASP A 111 -15.23 -17.08 9.07
N PRO A 112 -15.47 -18.39 9.30
CA PRO A 112 -14.41 -19.37 9.22
C PRO A 112 -13.92 -19.55 7.78
N LEU A 113 -12.61 -19.72 7.60
CA LEU A 113 -12.00 -19.99 6.29
C LEU A 113 -12.66 -21.18 5.59
N GLN A 114 -13.16 -22.17 6.36
CA GLN A 114 -13.90 -23.33 5.84
C GLN A 114 -15.07 -22.96 4.93
N ARG A 115 -15.71 -21.81 5.17
CA ARG A 115 -16.84 -21.31 4.33
C ARG A 115 -16.42 -21.10 2.87
N PHE A 116 -15.16 -20.80 2.62
CA PHE A 116 -14.60 -20.46 1.31
C PHE A 116 -13.75 -21.58 0.70
N ALA A 117 -13.64 -22.69 1.40
CA ALA A 117 -12.75 -23.82 1.05
C ALA A 117 -13.40 -24.88 0.15
N GLY A 118 -14.70 -24.76 -0.17
CA GLY A 118 -15.44 -25.79 -0.88
C GLY A 118 -15.38 -27.14 -0.13
N SER A 119 -14.88 -28.20 -0.80
CA SER A 119 -14.71 -29.52 -0.20
C SER A 119 -13.39 -29.71 0.56
N VAL A 120 -12.48 -28.73 0.53
CA VAL A 120 -11.20 -28.79 1.20
C VAL A 120 -11.38 -28.66 2.71
N LYS A 121 -10.82 -29.59 3.50
CA LYS A 121 -10.87 -29.53 4.97
C LYS A 121 -9.83 -28.53 5.47
N VAL A 122 -10.31 -27.48 6.16
CA VAL A 122 -9.44 -26.51 6.84
C VAL A 122 -9.06 -27.03 8.22
N PRO A 123 -7.78 -26.98 8.65
CA PRO A 123 -7.38 -27.40 9.97
C PRO A 123 -7.99 -26.53 11.06
N VAL A 124 -8.23 -27.13 12.22
CA VAL A 124 -8.74 -26.47 13.43
C VAL A 124 -7.83 -26.77 14.62
N SER A 125 -7.84 -25.92 15.64
CA SER A 125 -7.18 -26.19 16.93
C SER A 125 -8.27 -26.40 17.99
N GLY A 126 -8.48 -27.67 18.41
CA GLY A 126 -9.68 -28.05 19.16
C GLY A 126 -10.93 -27.72 18.35
N GLU A 127 -11.84 -26.93 18.91
CA GLU A 127 -13.04 -26.43 18.23
C GLU A 127 -12.86 -25.06 17.56
N ARG A 128 -11.71 -24.42 17.71
CA ARG A 128 -11.44 -23.06 17.21
C ARG A 128 -11.06 -23.11 15.72
N PRO A 129 -11.93 -22.63 14.82
CA PRO A 129 -11.60 -22.51 13.39
C PRO A 129 -10.67 -21.31 13.14
N ILE A 130 -9.98 -21.33 12.01
CA ILE A 130 -9.32 -20.15 11.45
C ILE A 130 -10.40 -19.26 10.86
N THR A 131 -10.41 -17.96 11.22
CA THR A 131 -11.31 -16.95 10.66
C THR A 131 -10.57 -16.05 9.66
N LEU A 132 -11.31 -15.30 8.84
CA LEU A 132 -10.73 -14.29 7.94
C LEU A 132 -9.99 -13.21 8.73
N LEU A 133 -10.47 -12.85 9.93
CA LEU A 133 -9.78 -11.92 10.82
C LEU A 133 -8.42 -12.47 11.27
N ASP A 134 -8.33 -13.76 11.58
CA ASP A 134 -7.07 -14.39 11.97
C ASP A 134 -6.05 -14.33 10.83
N LEU A 135 -6.49 -14.51 9.57
CA LEU A 135 -5.66 -14.35 8.39
C LEU A 135 -5.17 -12.89 8.24
N ALA A 136 -6.09 -11.94 8.29
CA ALA A 136 -5.81 -10.52 8.09
C ALA A 136 -4.93 -9.89 9.19
N THR A 137 -4.82 -10.54 10.35
CA THR A 137 -4.04 -10.11 11.51
C THR A 137 -2.85 -11.01 11.82
N HIS A 138 -2.43 -11.86 10.87
CA HIS A 138 -1.34 -12.81 11.06
C HIS A 138 -1.49 -13.74 12.27
N SER A 139 -2.71 -13.95 12.74
CA SER A 139 -2.98 -14.77 13.95
C SER A 139 -3.63 -16.13 13.64
N ALA A 140 -3.54 -16.59 12.39
CA ALA A 140 -4.14 -17.83 11.92
C ALA A 140 -3.39 -19.12 12.34
N ALA A 141 -2.28 -19.01 13.06
CA ALA A 141 -1.37 -20.12 13.36
C ALA A 141 -0.79 -20.83 12.12
N MET A 142 -0.69 -20.09 11.01
CA MET A 142 -0.10 -20.58 9.77
C MET A 142 1.40 -20.21 9.70
N PRO A 143 2.22 -21.02 8.99
CA PRO A 143 3.62 -20.70 8.74
C PRO A 143 3.75 -19.44 7.86
N ARG A 144 4.98 -18.92 7.80
CA ARG A 144 5.28 -17.77 6.92
C ARG A 144 5.03 -18.08 5.46
N GLU A 145 5.53 -19.26 5.01
CA GLU A 145 5.41 -19.78 3.65
C GLU A 145 4.95 -21.22 3.67
N MET A 146 4.52 -21.72 2.53
CA MET A 146 4.30 -23.14 2.31
C MET A 146 5.65 -23.87 2.24
N ASP A 147 5.72 -25.07 2.81
CA ASP A 147 6.92 -25.91 2.73
C ASP A 147 7.31 -26.14 1.26
N GLY A 148 8.60 -25.93 0.95
CA GLY A 148 9.11 -26.05 -0.41
C GLY A 148 8.82 -24.85 -1.32
N ALA A 149 8.17 -23.79 -0.81
CA ALA A 149 8.06 -22.54 -1.53
C ALA A 149 9.46 -21.92 -1.73
N PRO A 150 9.74 -21.30 -2.89
CA PRO A 150 11.02 -20.67 -3.13
C PRO A 150 11.20 -19.50 -2.14
N ASN A 151 12.40 -19.40 -1.57
CA ASN A 151 12.77 -18.35 -0.63
C ASN A 151 12.99 -16.99 -1.34
N GLY A 152 11.97 -16.50 -2.06
CA GLY A 152 11.98 -15.20 -2.74
C GLY A 152 12.83 -15.12 -4.02
N VAL A 153 13.35 -16.25 -4.52
CA VAL A 153 14.36 -16.26 -5.61
C VAL A 153 13.74 -16.39 -7.01
N ASN A 154 12.53 -16.96 -7.12
CA ASN A 154 11.86 -17.10 -8.41
C ASN A 154 10.33 -16.96 -8.28
N PRO A 155 9.73 -15.82 -8.67
CA PRO A 155 8.29 -15.61 -8.61
C PRO A 155 7.47 -16.62 -9.41
N ARG A 156 8.05 -17.22 -10.47
CA ARG A 156 7.39 -18.23 -11.31
C ARG A 156 7.21 -19.58 -10.60
N ALA A 157 7.94 -19.79 -9.50
CA ALA A 157 7.88 -21.03 -8.72
C ALA A 157 7.00 -20.90 -7.45
N TRP A 158 6.32 -19.77 -7.25
CA TRP A 158 5.41 -19.60 -6.13
C TRP A 158 4.22 -20.58 -6.23
N PRO A 159 3.80 -21.17 -5.11
CA PRO A 159 2.65 -22.08 -5.08
C PRO A 159 1.40 -21.40 -5.61
N THR A 160 0.74 -22.05 -6.55
CA THR A 160 -0.53 -21.58 -7.10
C THR A 160 -1.64 -21.66 -6.04
N ARG A 161 -2.80 -21.04 -6.33
CA ARG A 161 -3.99 -21.24 -5.51
C ARG A 161 -4.30 -22.74 -5.32
N ALA A 162 -4.26 -23.54 -6.38
CA ALA A 162 -4.53 -24.98 -6.30
C ALA A 162 -3.54 -25.71 -5.39
N ASP A 163 -2.25 -25.35 -5.45
CA ASP A 163 -1.21 -25.97 -4.62
C ASP A 163 -1.44 -25.68 -3.13
N ARG A 164 -1.73 -24.44 -2.74
CA ARG A 164 -1.94 -24.09 -1.33
C ARG A 164 -3.22 -24.70 -0.75
N TRP A 165 -4.32 -24.77 -1.53
CA TRP A 165 -5.53 -25.44 -1.08
C TRP A 165 -5.36 -26.94 -0.95
N LYS A 166 -4.54 -27.60 -1.80
CA LYS A 166 -4.17 -29.02 -1.69
C LYS A 166 -3.26 -29.28 -0.47
N TRP A 167 -2.37 -28.34 -0.16
CA TRP A 167 -1.44 -28.44 0.97
C TRP A 167 -2.13 -28.26 2.34
N LEU A 168 -3.12 -27.36 2.43
CA LEU A 168 -3.74 -26.93 3.69
C LEU A 168 -4.28 -28.06 4.58
N PRO A 169 -5.00 -29.10 4.08
CA PRO A 169 -5.57 -30.16 4.91
C PRO A 169 -4.56 -30.95 5.73
N ASN A 170 -3.31 -30.99 5.29
CA ASN A 170 -2.24 -31.74 5.95
C ASN A 170 -1.52 -30.95 7.04
N GLN A 171 -1.92 -29.71 7.27
CA GLN A 171 -1.27 -28.82 8.23
C GLN A 171 -1.81 -29.03 9.64
N LYS A 172 -0.90 -28.88 10.62
CA LYS A 172 -1.24 -28.84 12.04
C LYS A 172 -1.03 -27.43 12.55
N LEU A 173 -2.02 -26.88 13.25
CA LEU A 173 -1.89 -25.57 13.87
C LEU A 173 -1.07 -25.71 15.17
N PRO A 174 0.08 -25.02 15.28
CA PRO A 174 0.96 -25.15 16.46
C PRO A 174 0.36 -24.51 17.73
N TRP A 175 -0.63 -23.61 17.56
CA TRP A 175 -1.38 -22.96 18.64
C TRP A 175 -2.79 -22.62 18.18
N ALA A 176 -3.64 -22.17 19.09
CA ALA A 176 -4.99 -21.73 18.77
C ALA A 176 -4.95 -20.43 17.94
N PRO A 177 -5.69 -20.35 16.82
CA PRO A 177 -5.84 -19.10 16.06
C PRO A 177 -6.26 -17.94 16.97
N GLY A 178 -5.70 -16.76 16.78
CA GLY A 178 -5.95 -15.58 17.58
C GLY A 178 -5.09 -15.44 18.84
N SER A 179 -4.32 -16.45 19.28
CA SER A 179 -3.52 -16.40 20.50
C SER A 179 -2.12 -15.82 20.29
N ILE A 180 -1.49 -16.11 19.17
CA ILE A 180 -0.16 -15.65 18.77
C ILE A 180 -0.27 -15.05 17.38
N ALA A 181 0.34 -13.89 17.17
CA ALA A 181 0.55 -13.34 15.83
C ALA A 181 1.89 -13.84 15.30
N SER A 182 1.86 -14.59 14.20
CA SER A 182 3.04 -15.05 13.47
C SER A 182 2.92 -14.62 12.03
N TYR A 183 3.89 -13.82 11.55
CA TYR A 183 3.85 -13.26 10.20
C TYR A 183 3.70 -14.36 9.14
N SER A 184 2.65 -14.29 8.34
CA SER A 184 2.30 -15.33 7.37
C SER A 184 1.95 -14.70 6.01
N ASN A 185 2.73 -15.03 4.97
CA ASN A 185 2.42 -14.69 3.59
C ASN A 185 1.25 -15.58 3.10
N ILE A 186 1.35 -16.89 3.33
CA ILE A 186 0.32 -17.84 2.90
C ILE A 186 -1.07 -17.51 3.51
N GLY A 187 -1.11 -16.98 4.73
CA GLY A 187 -2.35 -16.53 5.36
C GLY A 187 -3.05 -15.43 4.57
N PHE A 188 -2.31 -14.48 4.04
CA PHE A 188 -2.86 -13.40 3.20
C PHE A 188 -3.22 -13.88 1.80
N ASP A 189 -2.52 -14.85 1.24
CA ASP A 189 -2.93 -15.47 -0.02
C ASP A 189 -4.26 -16.24 0.14
N PHE A 190 -4.49 -16.92 1.28
CA PHE A 190 -5.81 -17.50 1.60
C PHE A 190 -6.89 -16.44 1.82
N LEU A 191 -6.55 -15.27 2.39
CA LEU A 191 -7.50 -14.16 2.52
C LEU A 191 -7.93 -13.63 1.16
N ALA A 192 -6.99 -13.48 0.22
CA ALA A 192 -7.31 -13.10 -1.17
C ALA A 192 -8.18 -14.15 -1.87
N ASP A 193 -7.88 -15.46 -1.69
CA ASP A 193 -8.69 -16.55 -2.21
C ASP A 193 -10.12 -16.56 -1.64
N ALA A 194 -10.28 -16.26 -0.36
CA ALA A 194 -11.59 -16.17 0.30
C ALA A 194 -12.37 -14.96 -0.23
N ALA A 195 -11.70 -13.81 -0.43
CA ALA A 195 -12.31 -12.61 -1.02
C ALA A 195 -12.78 -12.88 -2.46
N GLU A 196 -11.97 -13.56 -3.28
CA GLU A 196 -12.33 -13.99 -4.63
C GLU A 196 -13.59 -14.87 -4.61
N THR A 197 -13.62 -15.87 -3.70
CA THR A 197 -14.76 -16.77 -3.56
C THR A 197 -16.02 -16.03 -3.10
N ALA A 198 -15.90 -15.11 -2.13
CA ALA A 198 -17.01 -14.31 -1.61
C ALA A 198 -17.59 -13.36 -2.67
N ALA A 199 -16.74 -12.80 -3.52
CA ALA A 199 -17.15 -11.87 -4.58
C ALA A 199 -17.64 -12.58 -5.85
N GLY A 200 -17.26 -13.84 -6.07
CA GLY A 200 -17.56 -14.60 -7.30
C GLY A 200 -16.81 -14.08 -8.53
N MET A 201 -15.66 -13.43 -8.34
CA MET A 201 -14.81 -12.91 -9.43
C MET A 201 -13.33 -13.01 -9.07
N PRO A 202 -12.41 -13.06 -10.06
CA PRO A 202 -10.98 -13.09 -9.82
C PRO A 202 -10.51 -11.95 -8.90
N TYR A 203 -9.55 -12.23 -8.01
CA TYR A 203 -9.06 -11.23 -7.06
C TYR A 203 -8.48 -9.99 -7.75
N SER A 204 -7.79 -10.15 -8.91
CA SER A 204 -7.30 -9.01 -9.71
C SER A 204 -8.40 -8.06 -10.14
N ASP A 205 -9.56 -8.61 -10.57
CA ASP A 205 -10.71 -7.82 -11.01
C ASP A 205 -11.42 -7.17 -9.80
N LEU A 206 -11.46 -7.89 -8.69
CA LEU A 206 -12.02 -7.39 -7.42
C LEU A 206 -11.18 -6.21 -6.88
N LEU A 207 -9.86 -6.34 -6.86
CA LEU A 207 -8.93 -5.27 -6.50
C LEU A 207 -9.15 -4.04 -7.39
N LYS A 208 -9.23 -4.26 -8.71
CA LYS A 208 -9.48 -3.20 -9.69
C LYS A 208 -10.81 -2.50 -9.42
N ALA A 209 -11.87 -3.26 -9.24
CA ALA A 209 -13.21 -2.71 -9.06
C ALA A 209 -13.38 -1.95 -7.74
N ARG A 210 -12.67 -2.38 -6.68
CA ARG A 210 -12.87 -1.85 -5.32
C ARG A 210 -11.90 -0.75 -4.94
N ILE A 211 -10.68 -0.78 -5.47
CA ILE A 211 -9.62 0.15 -5.08
C ILE A 211 -9.07 0.89 -6.29
N THR A 212 -8.43 0.19 -7.25
CA THR A 212 -7.58 0.89 -8.20
C THR A 212 -8.36 1.72 -9.23
N ALA A 213 -9.49 1.23 -9.73
CA ALA A 213 -10.30 1.98 -10.71
C ALA A 213 -11.01 3.19 -10.08
N PRO A 214 -11.68 3.10 -8.92
CA PRO A 214 -12.28 4.27 -8.26
C PRO A 214 -11.27 5.39 -7.96
N LEU A 215 -10.02 5.04 -7.63
CA LEU A 215 -8.95 5.99 -7.30
C LEU A 215 -8.15 6.44 -8.53
N GLY A 216 -8.44 5.92 -9.74
CA GLY A 216 -7.68 6.23 -10.95
C GLY A 216 -6.24 5.71 -10.91
N MET A 217 -5.97 4.63 -10.18
CA MET A 217 -4.67 3.98 -10.06
C MET A 217 -4.46 3.04 -11.26
N VAL A 218 -4.06 3.60 -12.38
CA VAL A 218 -3.99 2.89 -13.67
C VAL A 218 -2.76 2.00 -13.79
N ASP A 219 -1.73 2.24 -12.98
CA ASP A 219 -0.44 1.55 -13.00
C ASP A 219 -0.26 0.58 -11.82
N THR A 220 -1.32 0.32 -11.05
CA THR A 220 -1.27 -0.60 -9.90
C THR A 220 -1.98 -1.90 -10.21
N GLY A 221 -1.29 -3.03 -10.07
CA GLY A 221 -1.85 -4.34 -10.37
C GLY A 221 -0.88 -5.50 -10.19
N LEU A 222 -1.33 -6.71 -10.59
CA LEU A 222 -0.58 -7.97 -10.43
C LEU A 222 0.10 -8.44 -11.72
N THR A 223 -0.35 -7.94 -12.87
CA THR A 223 0.13 -8.36 -14.19
C THR A 223 0.43 -7.11 -15.01
N PRO A 224 1.65 -6.58 -14.93
CA PRO A 224 2.04 -5.38 -15.66
C PRO A 224 1.95 -5.58 -17.17
N THR A 225 1.48 -4.55 -17.88
CA THR A 225 1.52 -4.46 -19.34
C THR A 225 2.95 -4.28 -19.83
N THR A 226 3.17 -4.38 -21.15
CA THR A 226 4.49 -4.12 -21.76
C THR A 226 4.99 -2.71 -21.44
N ASP A 227 4.11 -1.70 -21.54
CA ASP A 227 4.45 -0.31 -21.20
C ASP A 227 4.83 -0.14 -19.74
N GLN A 228 4.04 -0.72 -18.82
CA GLN A 228 4.35 -0.71 -17.38
C GLN A 228 5.67 -1.42 -17.11
N SER A 229 5.92 -2.58 -17.73
CA SER A 229 7.17 -3.33 -17.56
C SER A 229 8.40 -2.54 -18.01
N ALA A 230 8.28 -1.73 -19.07
CA ALA A 230 9.36 -0.85 -19.53
C ALA A 230 9.71 0.28 -18.54
N ARG A 231 8.82 0.57 -17.59
CA ARG A 231 9.03 1.58 -16.54
C ARG A 231 9.45 0.98 -15.19
N LEU A 232 9.60 -0.35 -15.09
CA LEU A 232 10.02 -1.00 -13.85
C LEU A 232 11.45 -0.57 -13.49
N MET A 233 11.61 -0.05 -12.28
CA MET A 233 12.94 0.19 -11.71
C MET A 233 13.67 -1.15 -11.56
N GLU A 234 14.98 -1.15 -11.79
CA GLU A 234 15.79 -2.34 -11.60
C GLU A 234 16.07 -2.57 -10.12
N GLY A 235 15.56 -3.67 -9.58
CA GLY A 235 15.83 -4.08 -8.22
C GLY A 235 17.25 -4.58 -8.04
N SER A 236 17.83 -4.40 -6.84
CA SER A 236 19.19 -4.82 -6.51
C SER A 236 19.31 -5.41 -5.10
N GLY A 237 20.49 -5.87 -4.72
CA GLY A 237 20.74 -6.45 -3.40
C GLY A 237 20.37 -7.93 -3.32
N LEU A 238 19.72 -8.34 -2.24
CA LEU A 238 19.40 -9.74 -2.00
C LEU A 238 18.52 -10.33 -3.13
N GLY A 239 19.03 -11.39 -3.75
CA GLY A 239 18.36 -12.14 -4.80
C GLY A 239 18.64 -11.65 -6.22
N GLY A 240 19.27 -10.49 -6.43
CA GLY A 240 19.62 -9.99 -7.77
C GLY A 240 18.49 -9.25 -8.49
N VAL A 241 18.56 -9.18 -9.82
CA VAL A 241 17.57 -8.55 -10.69
C VAL A 241 16.45 -9.52 -11.02
N PHE A 242 15.21 -9.10 -10.84
CA PHE A 242 14.02 -9.91 -11.14
C PHE A 242 13.21 -9.29 -12.26
N PRO A 243 12.83 -10.07 -13.28
CA PRO A 243 11.99 -9.59 -14.38
C PRO A 243 10.59 -9.19 -13.87
N CYS A 244 9.91 -8.38 -14.67
CA CYS A 244 8.51 -8.05 -14.46
C CYS A 244 7.65 -9.24 -14.90
N ASP A 245 7.03 -9.92 -13.94
CA ASP A 245 6.26 -11.15 -14.16
C ASP A 245 4.82 -11.02 -13.64
N ASP A 246 3.98 -12.00 -14.04
CA ASP A 246 2.67 -12.25 -13.43
C ASP A 246 2.84 -12.73 -11.99
N THR A 247 2.32 -11.97 -11.05
CA THR A 247 2.44 -12.23 -9.60
C THR A 247 1.13 -12.68 -8.94
N ARG A 248 0.14 -13.13 -9.75
CA ARG A 248 -1.16 -13.59 -9.21
C ARG A 248 -1.05 -14.74 -8.22
N ALA A 249 0.02 -15.52 -8.26
CA ALA A 249 0.27 -16.57 -7.27
C ALA A 249 0.44 -16.02 -5.85
N THR A 250 0.97 -14.81 -5.69
CA THR A 250 1.18 -14.10 -4.43
C THR A 250 0.30 -12.85 -4.31
N ALA A 251 -0.88 -12.92 -4.91
CA ALA A 251 -1.81 -11.79 -5.00
C ALA A 251 -2.20 -11.19 -3.65
N GLY A 252 -2.24 -12.02 -2.60
CA GLY A 252 -2.54 -11.57 -1.25
C GLY A 252 -1.34 -11.09 -0.47
N SER A 253 -0.18 -11.66 -0.70
CA SER A 253 0.99 -11.51 0.18
C SER A 253 2.01 -10.48 -0.26
N GLY A 254 2.24 -10.32 -1.59
CA GLY A 254 3.36 -9.48 -2.03
C GLY A 254 3.39 -9.17 -3.53
N GLY A 255 2.34 -9.49 -4.28
CA GLY A 255 2.36 -9.47 -5.74
C GLY A 255 2.14 -8.11 -6.39
N LEU A 256 1.75 -7.06 -5.66
CA LEU A 256 1.41 -5.78 -6.28
C LEU A 256 2.65 -5.03 -6.81
N TYR A 257 2.48 -4.52 -8.01
CA TYR A 257 3.25 -3.41 -8.57
C TYR A 257 2.48 -2.11 -8.39
N GLY A 258 3.18 -1.00 -8.36
CA GLY A 258 2.59 0.33 -8.31
C GLY A 258 3.57 1.40 -8.71
N THR A 259 3.09 2.64 -8.80
CA THR A 259 3.87 3.84 -9.10
C THR A 259 3.71 4.88 -7.99
N GLY A 260 4.61 5.87 -7.93
CA GLY A 260 4.51 6.95 -6.96
C GLY A 260 3.20 7.72 -7.05
N ASP A 261 2.75 8.01 -8.28
CA ASP A 261 1.50 8.74 -8.53
C ASP A 261 0.27 7.95 -8.02
N ASP A 262 0.21 6.64 -8.30
CA ASP A 262 -0.90 5.81 -7.84
C ASP A 262 -0.90 5.65 -6.31
N MET A 263 0.29 5.46 -5.72
CA MET A 263 0.41 5.35 -4.27
C MET A 263 0.05 6.67 -3.57
N GLY A 264 0.34 7.81 -4.21
CA GLY A 264 -0.12 9.11 -3.73
C GLY A 264 -1.65 9.21 -3.68
N ARG A 265 -2.35 8.78 -4.74
CA ARG A 265 -3.83 8.72 -4.77
C ARG A 265 -4.39 7.79 -3.71
N TRP A 266 -3.81 6.62 -3.56
CA TRP A 266 -4.21 5.66 -2.53
C TRP A 266 -4.04 6.23 -1.13
N LEU A 267 -2.88 6.82 -0.80
CA LEU A 267 -2.63 7.40 0.51
C LEU A 267 -3.54 8.59 0.83
N VAL A 268 -3.89 9.42 -0.16
CA VAL A 268 -4.90 10.47 0.01
C VAL A 268 -6.26 9.85 0.40
N SER A 269 -6.65 8.74 -0.25
CA SER A 269 -7.87 8.01 0.08
C SER A 269 -7.82 7.39 1.49
N GLU A 270 -6.69 6.78 1.87
CA GLU A 270 -6.49 6.16 3.19
C GLU A 270 -6.58 7.19 4.35
N LEU A 271 -6.21 8.45 4.09
CA LEU A 271 -6.30 9.55 5.05
C LEU A 271 -7.66 10.22 5.08
N ALA A 272 -8.53 9.97 4.10
CA ALA A 272 -9.90 10.45 4.13
C ALA A 272 -10.62 9.92 5.38
N ASP A 273 -11.72 10.58 5.76
CA ASP A 273 -12.48 10.20 6.96
C ASP A 273 -12.77 8.68 6.98
N PRO A 274 -12.24 7.92 7.95
CA PRO A 274 -12.30 6.47 7.97
C PRO A 274 -13.69 5.97 8.35
N GLN A 275 -14.64 6.09 7.44
CA GLN A 275 -15.97 5.52 7.54
C GLN A 275 -16.10 4.28 6.63
N GLY A 276 -17.07 3.42 6.93
CA GLY A 276 -17.33 2.23 6.12
C GLY A 276 -16.12 1.29 6.05
N ALA A 277 -15.67 0.99 4.83
CA ALA A 277 -14.57 0.03 4.60
C ALA A 277 -13.24 0.48 5.20
N LEU A 278 -12.87 1.77 5.13
CA LEU A 278 -11.63 2.28 5.70
C LEU A 278 -11.63 2.19 7.24
N GLY A 279 -12.77 2.51 7.89
CA GLY A 279 -12.91 2.33 9.33
C GLY A 279 -12.75 0.88 9.76
N ILE A 280 -13.26 -0.06 8.96
CA ILE A 280 -13.07 -1.51 9.18
C ILE A 280 -11.59 -1.89 8.96
N SER A 281 -10.95 -1.39 7.90
CA SER A 281 -9.55 -1.70 7.59
C SER A 281 -8.57 -1.20 8.66
N HIS A 282 -8.79 0.00 9.19
CA HIS A 282 -7.89 0.67 10.12
C HIS A 282 -8.10 0.26 11.59
N ALA A 283 -9.26 -0.31 11.94
CA ALA A 283 -9.56 -0.69 13.33
C ALA A 283 -8.53 -1.68 13.89
N VAL A 284 -8.11 -1.49 15.13
CA VAL A 284 -7.19 -2.41 15.81
C VAL A 284 -7.97 -3.60 16.35
N TYR A 285 -7.79 -4.76 15.74
CA TYR A 285 -8.47 -6.00 16.10
C TYR A 285 -7.70 -6.86 17.09
N ARG A 286 -6.37 -6.79 17.07
CA ARG A 286 -5.47 -7.55 17.93
C ARG A 286 -4.53 -6.59 18.66
N PRO A 287 -4.93 -6.04 19.82
CA PRO A 287 -4.01 -5.29 20.67
C PRO A 287 -2.82 -6.16 21.06
N ARG A 288 -1.60 -5.60 21.05
CA ARG A 288 -0.36 -6.35 21.34
C ARG A 288 -0.40 -7.07 22.67
N GLN A 289 -0.97 -6.44 23.70
CA GLN A 289 -1.10 -7.02 25.04
C GLN A 289 -2.09 -8.19 25.12
N ALA A 290 -2.97 -8.35 24.15
CA ALA A 290 -3.88 -9.50 24.06
C ALA A 290 -3.26 -10.72 23.37
N LEU A 291 -2.08 -10.57 22.80
CA LEU A 291 -1.34 -11.62 22.11
C LEU A 291 -0.25 -12.17 23.03
N GLN A 292 -0.16 -13.51 23.13
CA GLN A 292 0.92 -14.18 23.86
C GLN A 292 2.30 -13.88 23.27
N ALA A 293 2.38 -13.80 21.93
CA ALA A 293 3.60 -13.43 21.20
C ALA A 293 3.27 -12.75 19.87
N ALA A 294 4.25 -12.01 19.34
CA ALA A 294 4.30 -11.52 17.97
C ALA A 294 5.64 -11.93 17.35
N ILE A 295 5.61 -12.64 16.21
CA ILE A 295 6.78 -13.33 15.66
C ILE A 295 6.94 -12.94 14.18
N GLY A 296 8.16 -12.58 13.78
CA GLY A 296 8.54 -12.38 12.39
C GLY A 296 8.03 -11.08 11.74
N PHE A 297 7.71 -10.08 12.58
CA PHE A 297 7.35 -8.74 12.11
C PHE A 297 8.60 -7.86 12.01
N ASP A 298 8.68 -7.09 10.93
CA ASP A 298 9.69 -6.04 10.77
C ASP A 298 9.09 -4.74 11.31
N GLU A 299 9.37 -4.43 12.58
CA GLU A 299 8.75 -3.31 13.29
C GLU A 299 9.59 -2.03 13.14
N GLY A 300 8.99 -0.99 12.55
CA GLY A 300 9.59 0.35 12.50
C GLY A 300 9.48 1.14 13.80
N ALA A 301 8.67 0.64 14.75
CA ALA A 301 8.46 1.12 16.11
C ALA A 301 7.73 0.02 16.89
N PRO A 302 7.73 0.04 18.23
CA PRO A 302 7.00 -0.96 19.02
C PRO A 302 5.54 -1.06 18.60
N MET A 303 5.13 -2.22 18.12
CA MET A 303 3.77 -2.50 17.69
C MET A 303 2.80 -2.45 18.87
N SER A 304 1.76 -1.64 18.78
CA SER A 304 0.66 -1.59 19.76
C SER A 304 -0.51 -2.52 19.42
N GLY A 305 -0.62 -2.95 18.16
CA GLY A 305 -1.66 -3.87 17.70
C GLY A 305 -1.63 -4.13 16.21
N LEU A 306 -2.59 -4.96 15.75
CA LEU A 306 -2.75 -5.34 14.36
C LEU A 306 -4.15 -4.97 13.87
N SER A 307 -4.18 -4.34 12.70
CA SER A 307 -5.37 -4.07 11.89
C SER A 307 -5.38 -5.01 10.67
N LEU A 308 -6.22 -4.77 9.67
CA LEU A 308 -6.26 -5.64 8.49
C LEU A 308 -5.05 -5.36 7.58
N GLY A 309 -3.95 -6.09 7.81
CA GLY A 309 -2.68 -5.91 7.10
C GLY A 309 -1.78 -4.81 7.66
N TRP A 310 -2.29 -3.86 8.43
CA TRP A 310 -1.53 -2.80 9.07
C TRP A 310 -0.98 -3.21 10.45
N LEU A 311 0.18 -2.65 10.81
CA LEU A 311 0.64 -2.57 12.20
C LEU A 311 0.25 -1.20 12.75
N SER A 312 -0.33 -1.17 13.95
CA SER A 312 -0.56 0.09 14.65
C SER A 312 0.55 0.38 15.65
N VAL A 313 0.93 1.65 15.75
CA VAL A 313 1.85 2.19 16.75
C VAL A 313 1.08 3.24 17.54
N ALA A 314 1.00 3.05 18.85
CA ALA A 314 0.25 3.97 19.72
C ALA A 314 0.89 5.37 19.74
N SER A 315 0.07 6.40 19.93
CA SER A 315 0.55 7.74 20.28
C SER A 315 1.32 7.70 21.62
N ASP A 316 2.41 8.43 21.69
CA ASP A 316 3.16 8.66 22.94
C ASP A 316 2.82 10.02 23.59
N GLY A 317 1.79 10.71 23.07
CA GLY A 317 1.37 12.05 23.50
C GLY A 317 2.05 13.17 22.70
N ILE A 318 3.22 12.93 22.14
CA ILE A 318 3.97 13.88 21.28
C ILE A 318 3.79 13.48 19.82
N LYS A 319 4.00 12.19 19.50
CA LYS A 319 3.82 11.63 18.16
C LYS A 319 2.39 11.11 18.02
N PRO A 320 1.79 11.27 16.84
CA PRO A 320 0.46 10.71 16.57
C PRO A 320 0.49 9.17 16.57
N MET A 321 -0.69 8.57 16.68
CA MET A 321 -0.85 7.15 16.36
C MET A 321 -0.55 6.94 14.88
N LEU A 322 0.15 5.86 14.57
CA LEU A 322 0.51 5.49 13.20
C LEU A 322 -0.11 4.16 12.82
N LEU A 323 -0.46 4.05 11.53
CA LEU A 323 -0.62 2.78 10.82
C LEU A 323 0.59 2.63 9.90
N THR A 324 1.26 1.48 9.98
CA THR A 324 2.52 1.25 9.26
C THR A 324 2.52 -0.09 8.54
N LYS A 325 3.27 -0.15 7.44
CA LYS A 325 3.52 -1.42 6.75
C LYS A 325 4.87 -1.40 6.05
N THR A 326 5.58 -2.50 6.20
CA THR A 326 6.85 -2.76 5.53
C THR A 326 6.63 -3.65 4.31
N GLY A 327 7.48 -3.50 3.30
CA GLY A 327 7.58 -4.41 2.17
C GLY A 327 9.05 -4.68 1.83
N ALA A 328 9.42 -5.93 1.64
CA ALA A 328 10.77 -6.29 1.22
C ALA A 328 10.76 -7.57 0.37
N GLY A 329 11.60 -7.59 -0.65
CA GLY A 329 11.80 -8.75 -1.53
C GLY A 329 12.08 -8.33 -2.97
N LEU A 330 12.58 -9.28 -3.75
CA LEU A 330 12.78 -9.13 -5.19
C LEU A 330 13.48 -7.82 -5.60
N GLY A 331 14.52 -7.44 -4.83
CA GLY A 331 15.35 -6.28 -5.11
C GLY A 331 14.79 -4.94 -4.64
N PHE A 332 13.68 -4.93 -3.90
CA PHE A 332 13.05 -3.71 -3.40
C PHE A 332 12.80 -3.76 -1.90
N MET A 333 12.87 -2.61 -1.25
CA MET A 333 12.33 -2.39 0.10
C MET A 333 11.41 -1.18 0.09
N SER A 334 10.33 -1.27 0.87
CA SER A 334 9.36 -0.20 0.99
C SER A 334 8.88 -0.08 2.45
N TYR A 335 8.54 1.13 2.83
CA TYR A 335 7.89 1.43 4.10
C TYR A 335 6.87 2.52 3.92
N VAL A 336 5.68 2.26 4.39
CA VAL A 336 4.61 3.25 4.47
C VAL A 336 4.24 3.48 5.93
N ALA A 337 4.08 4.74 6.30
CA ALA A 337 3.52 5.15 7.58
C ALA A 337 2.48 6.25 7.32
N MET A 338 1.38 6.21 8.06
CA MET A 338 0.37 7.27 8.03
C MET A 338 -0.15 7.58 9.43
N ALA A 339 -0.54 8.83 9.62
CA ALA A 339 -1.21 9.34 10.81
C ALA A 339 -2.60 9.84 10.42
N PRO A 340 -3.64 8.98 10.35
CA PRO A 340 -4.97 9.38 9.86
C PRO A 340 -5.56 10.57 10.61
N GLY A 341 -5.39 10.63 11.92
CA GLY A 341 -5.85 11.76 12.74
C GLY A 341 -5.11 13.09 12.53
N ARG A 342 -4.10 13.12 11.62
CA ARG A 342 -3.29 14.30 11.28
C ARG A 342 -3.25 14.59 9.77
N ASP A 343 -3.91 13.80 8.96
CA ASP A 343 -3.94 13.91 7.50
C ASP A 343 -2.52 13.94 6.86
N VAL A 344 -1.67 13.00 7.33
CA VAL A 344 -0.27 12.87 6.87
C VAL A 344 0.07 11.42 6.60
N ALA A 345 0.71 11.16 5.47
CA ALA A 345 1.30 9.87 5.13
C ALA A 345 2.62 10.04 4.37
N VAL A 346 3.51 9.07 4.53
CA VAL A 346 4.78 8.99 3.80
C VAL A 346 5.01 7.55 3.36
N LEU A 347 5.35 7.36 2.08
CA LEU A 347 5.83 6.11 1.52
C LEU A 347 7.24 6.31 0.97
N VAL A 348 8.14 5.41 1.31
CA VAL A 348 9.46 5.28 0.69
C VAL A 348 9.57 3.93 0.00
N VAL A 349 10.10 3.92 -1.21
CA VAL A 349 10.48 2.71 -1.95
C VAL A 349 11.91 2.88 -2.45
N VAL A 350 12.79 1.96 -2.09
CA VAL A 350 14.16 1.87 -2.61
C VAL A 350 14.30 0.63 -3.50
N ASN A 351 15.03 0.74 -4.60
CA ASN A 351 15.31 -0.39 -5.49
C ASN A 351 16.56 -1.20 -5.05
N ARG A 352 16.65 -1.42 -3.75
CA ARG A 352 17.66 -2.29 -3.11
C ARG A 352 17.03 -3.07 -1.96
N ALA A 353 17.17 -4.38 -1.97
CA ALA A 353 16.80 -5.24 -0.85
C ALA A 353 18.01 -5.45 0.06
N ASP A 354 18.05 -4.72 1.19
CA ASP A 354 19.08 -4.80 2.21
C ASP A 354 18.47 -4.55 3.60
N PHE A 355 18.25 -5.62 4.36
CA PHE A 355 17.57 -5.54 5.65
C PHE A 355 18.30 -4.69 6.70
N ALA A 356 19.61 -4.44 6.55
CA ALA A 356 20.34 -3.56 7.44
C ALA A 356 19.85 -2.10 7.40
N MET A 357 19.26 -1.68 6.26
CA MET A 357 18.69 -0.32 6.08
C MET A 357 17.32 -0.12 6.72
N PHE A 358 16.68 -1.18 7.17
CA PHE A 358 15.27 -1.12 7.60
C PHE A 358 15.07 -0.15 8.76
N GLY A 359 15.98 -0.18 9.74
CA GLY A 359 15.93 0.71 10.91
C GLY A 359 16.02 2.19 10.53
N ASP A 360 16.90 2.53 9.60
CA ASP A 360 17.09 3.92 9.16
C ASP A 360 15.88 4.42 8.34
N ILE A 361 15.35 3.59 7.43
CA ILE A 361 14.14 3.92 6.66
C ILE A 361 12.98 4.20 7.60
N THR A 362 12.68 3.28 8.51
CA THR A 362 11.52 3.41 9.41
C THR A 362 11.66 4.57 10.37
N LYS A 363 12.85 4.79 10.95
CA LYS A 363 13.14 5.91 11.85
C LYS A 363 12.98 7.26 11.12
N THR A 364 13.53 7.39 9.92
CA THR A 364 13.46 8.63 9.14
C THR A 364 12.03 8.93 8.74
N VAL A 365 11.29 7.95 8.19
CA VAL A 365 9.89 8.15 7.78
C VAL A 365 9.01 8.49 8.97
N ASN A 366 9.15 7.82 10.12
CA ASN A 366 8.38 8.15 11.32
C ASN A 366 8.74 9.54 11.87
N GLY A 367 9.99 9.99 11.70
CA GLY A 367 10.42 11.35 12.00
C GLY A 367 9.78 12.39 11.06
N MET A 368 9.71 12.09 9.76
CA MET A 368 8.99 12.94 8.79
C MET A 368 7.52 13.09 9.17
N ILE A 369 6.83 11.98 9.47
CA ILE A 369 5.42 12.02 9.90
C ILE A 369 5.26 12.91 11.14
N ALA A 370 6.14 12.77 12.14
CA ALA A 370 6.07 13.60 13.35
C ALA A 370 6.22 15.10 13.03
N SER A 371 7.12 15.48 12.11
CA SER A 371 7.33 16.85 11.69
C SER A 371 6.18 17.40 10.84
N LEU A 372 5.68 16.60 9.89
CA LEU A 372 4.57 16.96 9.01
C LEU A 372 3.23 17.09 9.75
N ALA A 373 3.05 16.35 10.87
CA ALA A 373 1.84 16.34 11.69
C ALA A 373 1.70 17.55 12.63
N ILE A 374 2.71 18.41 12.72
CA ILE A 374 2.65 19.66 13.49
C ILE A 374 1.67 20.62 12.80
N ARG A 375 0.67 21.11 13.56
CA ARG A 375 -0.35 22.06 13.11
C ARG A 375 0.10 23.48 13.36
#